data_b1ff938ffbd3e8ce42efb861e248ad39
#
_entry.id   b1ff938ffbd3e8ce42efb861e248ad39
#
_cell.length_a   1.000
_cell.length_b   1.000
_cell.length_c   1.000
_cell.angle_alpha   90.00
_cell.angle_beta   90.00
_cell.angle_gamma   90.00
#
_symmetry.space_group_name_H-M   'P 1'
#
loop_
_entity.id
_entity.type
_entity.pdbx_description
1 polymer ?
#
loop_
_entity_poly.entity_id
_entity_poly.type
_entity_poly.pdbx_seq_one_letter_code
_entity_poly.pdbx_strand_id
1 'polypeptide(L)'
;MTAEFASTLPYILLASGAGILGGVISLIWSPNTKMRSAVQHFAAGAVLAAVASNVIPEVERMGTLPGIVGGFAAGVLVMIGLKWVVVRSEHQGTQTNPFPVGLAAAAAVDTFIDGILISAGFSVNAELGILLAIALALELFFLTLSVGVELRESDFESWQSLAVTGGIALLLLIGAFGAAFLLADASEASLRSFSLSAPRR
;
A
#
# COMPACT_ATOMS: atom_id res chain seq x y z
N MET A 1 -2.54 1.64 -23.05
CA MET A 1 -1.97 0.65 -22.08
C MET A 1 -0.46 0.80 -21.86
N THR A 2 0.38 0.69 -22.88
CA THR A 2 1.85 0.69 -22.70
C THR A 2 2.46 2.05 -22.32
N ALA A 3 1.93 3.16 -22.82
CA ALA A 3 2.49 4.50 -22.55
C ALA A 3 2.12 5.02 -21.14
N GLU A 4 0.89 4.84 -20.71
CA GLU A 4 0.44 5.26 -19.36
C GLU A 4 1.12 4.41 -18.27
N PHE A 5 1.24 3.11 -18.50
CA PHE A 5 1.95 2.24 -17.59
C PHE A 5 3.45 2.57 -17.51
N ALA A 6 4.07 2.90 -18.64
CA ALA A 6 5.48 3.31 -18.67
C ALA A 6 5.73 4.60 -17.87
N SER A 7 4.75 5.53 -17.82
CA SER A 7 4.86 6.75 -17.02
C SER A 7 4.66 6.51 -15.50
N THR A 8 3.89 5.49 -15.12
CA THR A 8 3.62 5.14 -13.71
C THR A 8 4.75 4.33 -13.08
N LEU A 9 5.43 3.50 -13.87
CA LEU A 9 6.46 2.57 -13.42
C LEU A 9 7.59 3.20 -12.58
N PRO A 10 8.17 4.35 -12.96
CA PRO A 10 9.23 4.99 -12.17
C PRO A 10 8.80 5.33 -10.73
N TYR A 11 7.55 5.72 -10.56
CA TYR A 11 7.00 6.11 -9.26
C TYR A 11 6.69 4.90 -8.37
N ILE A 12 6.19 3.81 -8.97
CA ILE A 12 6.02 2.53 -8.28
C ILE A 12 7.38 1.99 -7.82
N LEU A 13 8.40 2.04 -8.69
CA LEU A 13 9.75 1.64 -8.35
C LEU A 13 10.38 2.54 -7.30
N LEU A 14 10.10 3.85 -7.31
CA LEU A 14 10.54 4.79 -6.29
C LEU A 14 9.99 4.37 -4.91
N ALA A 15 8.68 4.11 -4.82
CA ALA A 15 8.03 3.74 -3.57
C ALA A 15 8.54 2.38 -3.06
N SER A 16 8.60 1.36 -3.92
CA SER A 16 9.16 0.05 -3.55
C SER A 16 10.64 0.13 -3.18
N GLY A 17 11.43 0.92 -3.92
CA GLY A 17 12.84 1.17 -3.62
C GLY A 17 13.04 1.87 -2.28
N ALA A 18 12.19 2.82 -1.93
CA ALA A 18 12.19 3.46 -0.61
C ALA A 18 11.94 2.43 0.50
N GLY A 19 11.00 1.50 0.32
CA GLY A 19 10.79 0.40 1.25
C GLY A 19 12.01 -0.51 1.41
N ILE A 20 12.65 -0.89 0.32
CA ILE A 20 13.88 -1.69 0.38
C ILE A 20 14.98 -0.93 1.13
N LEU A 21 15.14 0.36 0.85
CA LEU A 21 16.11 1.22 1.55
C LEU A 21 15.83 1.30 3.05
N GLY A 22 14.56 1.42 3.47
CA GLY A 22 14.17 1.40 4.88
C GLY A 22 14.59 0.10 5.56
N GLY A 23 14.33 -1.06 4.91
CA GLY A 23 14.78 -2.36 5.39
C GLY A 23 16.31 -2.48 5.50
N VAL A 24 17.05 -2.01 4.51
CA VAL A 24 18.53 -2.00 4.55
C VAL A 24 19.06 -1.09 5.67
N ILE A 25 18.51 0.12 5.79
CA ILE A 25 18.93 1.08 6.82
C ILE A 25 18.64 0.56 8.22
N SER A 26 17.58 -0.23 8.43
CA SER A 26 17.28 -0.85 9.72
C SER A 26 18.41 -1.74 10.24
N LEU A 27 19.28 -2.25 9.36
CA LEU A 27 20.41 -3.09 9.76
C LEU A 27 21.53 -2.31 10.44
N ILE A 28 21.71 -1.05 10.08
CA ILE A 28 22.82 -0.22 10.54
C ILE A 28 22.38 0.91 11.49
N TRP A 29 21.09 1.24 11.47
CA TRP A 29 20.57 2.36 12.23
C TRP A 29 19.24 1.99 12.88
N SER A 30 19.18 2.16 14.21
CA SER A 30 17.97 1.99 15.03
C SER A 30 17.59 3.36 15.60
N PRO A 31 16.66 4.08 14.96
CA PRO A 31 16.19 5.35 15.51
C PRO A 31 15.51 5.11 16.86
N ASN A 32 15.65 6.06 17.77
CA ASN A 32 15.00 5.97 19.07
C ASN A 32 13.45 5.96 18.92
N THR A 33 12.76 5.38 19.89
CA THR A 33 11.29 5.20 19.88
C THR A 33 10.53 6.50 19.61
N LYS A 34 11.00 7.64 20.13
CA LYS A 34 10.37 8.93 19.90
C LYS A 34 10.46 9.38 18.45
N MET A 35 11.61 9.18 17.82
CA MET A 35 11.83 9.53 16.43
C MET A 35 11.03 8.63 15.49
N ARG A 36 11.02 7.31 15.74
CA ARG A 36 10.16 6.37 15.01
C ARG A 36 8.70 6.80 15.06
N SER A 37 8.19 7.02 16.28
CA SER A 37 6.81 7.46 16.48
C SER A 37 6.50 8.79 15.78
N ALA A 38 7.37 9.79 15.91
CA ALA A 38 7.16 11.10 15.27
C ALA A 38 7.08 10.99 13.76
N VAL A 39 7.98 10.21 13.14
CA VAL A 39 8.02 10.06 11.68
C VAL A 39 6.84 9.22 11.17
N GLN A 40 6.46 8.15 11.87
CA GLN A 40 5.29 7.36 11.51
C GLN A 40 3.99 8.20 11.57
N HIS A 41 3.82 9.02 12.62
CA HIS A 41 2.68 9.91 12.70
C HIS A 41 2.69 10.99 11.61
N PHE A 42 3.87 11.51 11.27
CA PHE A 42 4.00 12.46 10.18
C PHE A 42 3.63 11.82 8.83
N ALA A 43 4.16 10.63 8.54
CA ALA A 43 3.85 9.89 7.31
C ALA A 43 2.35 9.57 7.21
N ALA A 44 1.77 9.01 8.27
CA ALA A 44 0.33 8.75 8.33
C ALA A 44 -0.52 10.02 8.15
N GLY A 45 -0.08 11.15 8.73
CA GLY A 45 -0.72 12.45 8.53
C GLY A 45 -0.65 12.94 7.09
N ALA A 46 0.49 12.75 6.42
CA ALA A 46 0.68 13.13 5.02
C ALA A 46 -0.23 12.30 4.08
N VAL A 47 -0.29 10.97 4.30
CA VAL A 47 -1.20 10.09 3.55
C VAL A 47 -2.66 10.46 3.79
N LEU A 48 -3.06 10.67 5.05
CA LEU A 48 -4.42 11.09 5.39
C LEU A 48 -4.78 12.42 4.73
N ALA A 49 -3.87 13.39 4.72
CA ALA A 49 -4.06 14.66 4.04
C ALA A 49 -4.22 14.48 2.53
N ALA A 50 -3.38 13.65 1.90
CA ALA A 50 -3.48 13.35 0.46
C ALA A 50 -4.81 12.67 0.11
N VAL A 51 -5.24 11.69 0.90
CA VAL A 51 -6.54 11.01 0.72
C VAL A 51 -7.69 12.00 0.89
N ALA A 52 -7.68 12.80 1.97
CA ALA A 52 -8.76 13.73 2.27
C ALA A 52 -8.90 14.85 1.22
N SER A 53 -7.78 15.36 0.70
CA SER A 53 -7.81 16.50 -0.22
C SER A 53 -7.93 16.12 -1.70
N ASN A 54 -7.60 14.89 -2.07
CA ASN A 54 -7.58 14.49 -3.48
C ASN A 54 -8.44 13.26 -3.77
N VAL A 55 -8.34 12.20 -2.96
CA VAL A 55 -9.06 10.94 -3.23
C VAL A 55 -10.54 11.08 -2.90
N ILE A 56 -10.88 11.60 -1.73
CA ILE A 56 -12.28 11.71 -1.29
C ILE A 56 -13.10 12.59 -2.24
N PRO A 57 -12.68 13.80 -2.63
CA PRO A 57 -13.44 14.62 -3.60
C PRO A 57 -13.64 13.93 -4.95
N GLU A 58 -12.65 13.18 -5.42
CA GLU A 58 -12.78 12.45 -6.68
C GLU A 58 -13.73 11.27 -6.58
N VAL A 59 -13.71 10.54 -5.47
CA VAL A 59 -14.66 9.47 -5.17
C VAL A 59 -16.09 10.01 -5.06
N GLU A 60 -16.28 11.18 -4.43
CA GLU A 60 -17.58 11.84 -4.34
C GLU A 60 -18.09 12.28 -5.73
N ARG A 61 -17.19 12.77 -6.58
CA ARG A 61 -17.53 13.22 -7.93
C ARG A 61 -17.92 12.07 -8.87
N MET A 62 -17.25 10.94 -8.80
CA MET A 62 -17.45 9.81 -9.70
C MET A 62 -18.32 8.70 -9.11
N GLY A 63 -18.42 8.62 -7.79
CA GLY A 63 -19.10 7.56 -7.09
C GLY A 63 -20.60 7.81 -6.86
N THR A 64 -21.34 6.72 -6.73
CA THR A 64 -22.71 6.77 -6.21
C THR A 64 -22.67 6.61 -4.68
N LEU A 65 -23.55 7.28 -3.95
CA LEU A 65 -23.61 7.20 -2.49
C LEU A 65 -23.64 5.73 -1.98
N PRO A 66 -24.46 4.81 -2.53
CA PRO A 66 -24.42 3.40 -2.13
C PRO A 66 -23.08 2.72 -2.41
N GLY A 67 -22.42 3.07 -3.52
CA GLY A 67 -21.08 2.53 -3.86
C GLY A 67 -20.01 2.98 -2.88
N ILE A 68 -20.00 4.26 -2.51
CA ILE A 68 -19.06 4.83 -1.53
C ILE A 68 -19.27 4.17 -0.17
N VAL A 69 -20.50 4.13 0.34
CA VAL A 69 -20.83 3.53 1.64
C VAL A 69 -20.53 2.03 1.64
N GLY A 70 -20.89 1.32 0.56
CA GLY A 70 -20.61 -0.12 0.42
C GLY A 70 -19.11 -0.43 0.36
N GLY A 71 -18.33 0.34 -0.40
CA GLY A 71 -16.87 0.21 -0.49
C GLY A 71 -16.20 0.48 0.86
N PHE A 72 -16.59 1.55 1.56
CA PHE A 72 -16.08 1.84 2.89
C PHE A 72 -16.41 0.73 3.90
N ALA A 73 -17.65 0.27 3.92
CA ALA A 73 -18.07 -0.83 4.79
C ALA A 73 -17.31 -2.13 4.50
N ALA A 74 -17.09 -2.45 3.22
CA ALA A 74 -16.30 -3.61 2.82
C ALA A 74 -14.84 -3.48 3.29
N GLY A 75 -14.21 -2.30 3.14
CA GLY A 75 -12.87 -2.04 3.65
C GLY A 75 -12.76 -2.23 5.17
N VAL A 76 -13.71 -1.69 5.92
CA VAL A 76 -13.78 -1.88 7.39
C VAL A 76 -13.91 -3.36 7.75
N LEU A 77 -14.78 -4.11 7.05
CA LEU A 77 -14.96 -5.55 7.31
C LEU A 77 -13.68 -6.34 7.00
N VAL A 78 -12.96 -6.01 5.92
CA VAL A 78 -11.67 -6.62 5.59
C VAL A 78 -10.66 -6.37 6.71
N MET A 79 -10.55 -5.13 7.21
CA MET A 79 -9.63 -4.78 8.30
C MET A 79 -9.98 -5.46 9.63
N ILE A 80 -11.28 -5.55 9.96
CA ILE A 80 -11.73 -6.29 11.14
C ILE A 80 -11.41 -7.78 11.00
N GLY A 81 -11.67 -8.37 9.82
CA GLY A 81 -11.35 -9.76 9.53
C GLY A 81 -9.86 -10.05 9.64
N LEU A 82 -9.01 -9.18 9.08
CA LEU A 82 -7.56 -9.28 9.20
C LEU A 82 -7.11 -9.22 10.66
N LYS A 83 -7.61 -8.24 11.43
CA LYS A 83 -7.31 -8.14 12.86
C LYS A 83 -7.69 -9.43 13.60
N TRP A 84 -8.84 -10.00 13.28
CA TRP A 84 -9.29 -11.24 13.92
C TRP A 84 -8.37 -12.42 13.60
N VAL A 85 -7.94 -12.55 12.33
CA VAL A 85 -7.00 -13.59 11.89
C VAL A 85 -5.64 -13.43 12.59
N VAL A 86 -5.10 -12.21 12.64
CA VAL A 86 -3.82 -11.91 13.27
C VAL A 86 -3.87 -12.22 14.77
N VAL A 87 -4.86 -11.70 15.49
CA VAL A 87 -5.02 -11.94 16.94
C VAL A 87 -5.18 -13.44 17.24
N ARG A 88 -5.91 -14.17 16.37
CA ARG A 88 -6.08 -15.61 16.54
C ARG A 88 -4.78 -16.39 16.33
N SER A 89 -3.94 -15.99 15.38
CA SER A 89 -2.64 -16.62 15.16
C SER A 89 -1.65 -16.34 16.30
N GLU A 90 -1.68 -15.16 16.90
CA GLU A 90 -0.88 -14.82 18.07
C GLU A 90 -1.27 -15.66 19.31
N HIS A 91 -2.56 -15.92 19.50
CA HIS A 91 -3.04 -16.75 20.63
C HIS A 91 -2.80 -18.25 20.45
N GLN A 92 -2.59 -18.73 19.23
CA GLN A 92 -2.31 -20.15 18.94
C GLN A 92 -0.81 -20.46 18.89
N GLY A 93 0.04 -19.44 18.76
CA GLY A 93 1.49 -19.58 18.85
C GLY A 93 1.88 -19.85 20.31
N THR A 94 2.50 -21.01 20.57
CA THR A 94 3.26 -21.21 21.80
C THR A 94 4.23 -20.04 21.95
N GLN A 95 4.42 -19.54 23.17
CA GLN A 95 5.25 -18.37 23.54
C GLN A 95 6.74 -18.44 23.10
N THR A 96 7.07 -19.32 22.18
CA THR A 96 8.43 -19.58 21.67
C THR A 96 8.73 -18.91 20.32
N ASN A 97 7.77 -18.19 19.71
CA ASN A 97 8.03 -17.57 18.40
C ASN A 97 8.04 -16.05 18.55
N PRO A 98 9.23 -15.42 18.60
CA PRO A 98 9.36 -13.96 18.79
C PRO A 98 8.97 -13.15 17.54
N PHE A 99 8.52 -13.81 16.45
CA PHE A 99 8.19 -13.13 15.21
C PHE A 99 6.95 -12.23 15.36
N PRO A 100 7.03 -10.93 15.09
CA PRO A 100 5.92 -9.99 15.21
C PRO A 100 4.93 -10.15 14.04
N VAL A 101 4.24 -11.32 14.01
CA VAL A 101 3.33 -11.69 12.91
C VAL A 101 2.27 -10.62 12.66
N GLY A 102 1.72 -10.05 13.73
CA GLY A 102 0.68 -9.03 13.61
C GLY A 102 1.16 -7.78 12.90
N LEU A 103 2.35 -7.29 13.26
CA LEU A 103 2.96 -6.12 12.64
C LEU A 103 3.31 -6.39 11.16
N ALA A 104 3.94 -7.53 10.89
CA ALA A 104 4.34 -7.89 9.52
C ALA A 104 3.12 -8.10 8.60
N ALA A 105 2.07 -8.76 9.10
CA ALA A 105 0.83 -8.97 8.34
C ALA A 105 0.08 -7.65 8.08
N ALA A 106 -0.01 -6.79 9.09
CA ALA A 106 -0.62 -5.46 8.92
C ALA A 106 0.14 -4.63 7.88
N ALA A 107 1.48 -4.56 8.00
CA ALA A 107 2.33 -3.89 7.05
C ALA A 107 2.22 -4.45 5.62
N ALA A 108 2.09 -5.78 5.48
CA ALA A 108 1.96 -6.45 4.19
C ALA A 108 0.65 -6.07 3.48
N VAL A 109 -0.47 -6.07 4.20
CA VAL A 109 -1.78 -5.69 3.64
C VAL A 109 -1.83 -4.20 3.32
N ASP A 110 -1.33 -3.36 4.20
CA ASP A 110 -1.24 -1.91 4.02
C ASP A 110 -0.46 -1.58 2.75
N THR A 111 0.74 -2.09 2.62
CA THR A 111 1.61 -1.90 1.45
C THR A 111 1.01 -2.43 0.15
N PHE A 112 0.26 -3.54 0.19
CA PHE A 112 -0.46 -4.04 -0.98
C PHE A 112 -1.54 -3.05 -1.44
N ILE A 113 -2.29 -2.48 -0.48
CA ILE A 113 -3.31 -1.44 -0.74
C ILE A 113 -2.66 -0.16 -1.27
N ASP A 114 -1.51 0.23 -0.75
CA ASP A 114 -0.74 1.39 -1.22
C ASP A 114 -0.36 1.27 -2.70
N GLY A 115 0.04 0.09 -3.13
CA GLY A 115 0.27 -0.19 -4.54
C GLY A 115 -0.96 0.03 -5.41
N ILE A 116 -2.13 -0.43 -4.94
CA ILE A 116 -3.42 -0.18 -5.60
C ILE A 116 -3.72 1.32 -5.67
N LEU A 117 -3.50 2.05 -4.56
CA LEU A 117 -3.74 3.48 -4.49
C LEU A 117 -2.87 4.29 -5.45
N ILE A 118 -1.59 3.96 -5.59
CA ILE A 118 -0.70 4.61 -6.56
C ILE A 118 -1.26 4.43 -7.97
N SER A 119 -1.56 3.19 -8.38
CA SER A 119 -2.10 2.91 -9.72
C SER A 119 -3.46 3.57 -9.96
N ALA A 120 -4.35 3.54 -8.97
CA ALA A 120 -5.64 4.23 -9.03
C ALA A 120 -5.45 5.76 -9.15
N GLY A 121 -4.51 6.34 -8.41
CA GLY A 121 -4.19 7.77 -8.51
C GLY A 121 -3.75 8.17 -9.91
N PHE A 122 -2.88 7.41 -10.54
CA PHE A 122 -2.47 7.64 -11.93
C PHE A 122 -3.60 7.46 -12.93
N SER A 123 -4.56 6.59 -12.67
CA SER A 123 -5.73 6.42 -13.54
C SER A 123 -6.68 7.63 -13.51
N VAL A 124 -6.66 8.41 -12.43
CA VAL A 124 -7.41 9.67 -12.30
C VAL A 124 -6.65 10.80 -13.01
N ASN A 125 -5.43 11.09 -12.56
CA ASN A 125 -4.50 12.02 -13.21
C ASN A 125 -3.07 11.84 -12.69
N ALA A 126 -2.10 12.33 -13.48
CA ALA A 126 -0.68 12.18 -13.13
C ALA A 126 -0.29 12.93 -11.84
N GLU A 127 -0.89 14.07 -11.56
CA GLU A 127 -0.58 14.88 -10.37
C GLU A 127 -0.94 14.12 -9.08
N LEU A 128 -2.14 13.54 -9.03
CA LEU A 128 -2.58 12.71 -7.91
C LEU A 128 -1.71 11.46 -7.75
N GLY A 129 -1.40 10.78 -8.87
CA GLY A 129 -0.55 9.59 -8.85
C GLY A 129 0.84 9.90 -8.30
N ILE A 130 1.48 10.99 -8.72
CA ILE A 130 2.79 11.43 -8.24
C ILE A 130 2.73 11.79 -6.74
N LEU A 131 1.72 12.54 -6.32
CA LEU A 131 1.55 12.93 -4.93
C LEU A 131 1.42 11.70 -4.01
N LEU A 132 0.55 10.75 -4.39
CA LEU A 132 0.39 9.50 -3.65
C LEU A 132 1.69 8.69 -3.64
N ALA A 133 2.37 8.55 -4.77
CA ALA A 133 3.61 7.79 -4.85
C ALA A 133 4.71 8.37 -3.93
N ILE A 134 4.85 9.69 -3.84
CA ILE A 134 5.83 10.32 -2.96
C ILE A 134 5.44 10.14 -1.48
N ALA A 135 4.16 10.35 -1.14
CA ALA A 135 3.68 10.19 0.23
C ALA A 135 3.84 8.73 0.71
N LEU A 136 3.43 7.77 -0.13
CA LEU A 136 3.50 6.34 0.17
C LEU A 136 4.95 5.81 0.14
N ALA A 137 5.84 6.38 -0.69
CA ALA A 137 7.27 6.07 -0.65
C ALA A 137 7.88 6.44 0.71
N LEU A 138 7.53 7.62 1.24
CA LEU A 138 7.99 8.05 2.56
C LEU A 138 7.43 7.15 3.67
N GLU A 139 6.14 6.84 3.61
CA GLU A 139 5.48 5.94 4.54
C GLU A 139 6.13 4.55 4.54
N LEU A 140 6.27 3.94 3.37
CA LEU A 140 6.85 2.60 3.22
C LEU A 140 8.31 2.55 3.68
N PHE A 141 9.10 3.59 3.43
CA PHE A 141 10.46 3.69 3.96
C PHE A 141 10.48 3.55 5.49
N PHE A 142 9.66 4.32 6.19
CA PHE A 142 9.63 4.29 7.65
C PHE A 142 8.92 3.06 8.21
N LEU A 143 7.94 2.52 7.51
CA LEU A 143 7.27 1.28 7.86
C LEU A 143 8.27 0.12 7.85
N THR A 144 8.99 -0.08 6.75
CA THR A 144 9.99 -1.15 6.63
C THR A 144 11.20 -0.94 7.54
N LEU A 145 11.61 0.32 7.78
CA LEU A 145 12.61 0.64 8.78
C LEU A 145 12.15 0.19 10.17
N SER A 146 10.90 0.47 10.55
CA SER A 146 10.35 0.10 11.85
C SER A 146 10.22 -1.41 12.00
N VAL A 147 9.68 -2.09 10.98
CA VAL A 147 9.56 -3.57 10.97
C VAL A 147 10.94 -4.22 11.06
N GLY A 148 11.92 -3.72 10.31
CA GLY A 148 13.28 -4.26 10.33
C GLY A 148 13.97 -4.08 11.69
N VAL A 149 13.79 -2.95 12.36
CA VAL A 149 14.30 -2.74 13.73
C VAL A 149 13.63 -3.69 14.71
N GLU A 150 12.30 -3.83 14.66
CA GLU A 150 11.54 -4.73 15.54
C GLU A 150 11.97 -6.19 15.39
N LEU A 151 12.19 -6.65 14.16
CA LEU A 151 12.70 -7.99 13.89
C LEU A 151 14.09 -8.21 14.51
N ARG A 152 14.98 -7.23 14.43
CA ARG A 152 16.31 -7.31 15.04
C ARG A 152 16.25 -7.28 16.58
N GLU A 153 15.36 -6.49 17.14
CA GLU A 153 15.11 -6.48 18.60
C GLU A 153 14.54 -7.83 19.09
N SER A 154 13.94 -8.61 18.18
CA SER A 154 13.44 -9.98 18.42
C SER A 154 14.44 -11.09 18.06
N ASP A 155 15.74 -10.80 18.01
CA ASP A 155 16.85 -11.73 17.73
C ASP A 155 16.81 -12.40 16.33
N PHE A 156 16.13 -11.77 15.34
CA PHE A 156 16.18 -12.26 13.96
C PHE A 156 17.50 -11.93 13.28
N GLU A 157 17.97 -12.86 12.44
CA GLU A 157 19.16 -12.62 11.62
C GLU A 157 18.92 -11.53 10.58
N SER A 158 19.98 -10.82 10.23
CA SER A 158 19.91 -9.68 9.27
C SER A 158 19.28 -10.05 7.93
N TRP A 159 19.54 -11.26 7.42
CA TRP A 159 18.97 -11.72 6.16
C TRP A 159 17.46 -12.00 6.26
N GLN A 160 16.98 -12.49 7.41
CA GLN A 160 15.55 -12.71 7.68
C GLN A 160 14.81 -11.38 7.75
N SER A 161 15.39 -10.40 8.44
CA SER A 161 14.86 -9.03 8.50
C SER A 161 14.76 -8.42 7.09
N LEU A 162 15.79 -8.57 6.25
CA LEU A 162 15.77 -8.13 4.86
C LEU A 162 14.75 -8.89 4.01
N ALA A 163 14.59 -10.19 4.21
CA ALA A 163 13.62 -10.99 3.47
C ALA A 163 12.18 -10.54 3.78
N VAL A 164 11.88 -10.27 5.04
CA VAL A 164 10.55 -9.78 5.46
C VAL A 164 10.29 -8.36 4.93
N THR A 165 11.20 -7.42 5.18
CA THR A 165 11.03 -6.03 4.73
C THR A 165 11.05 -5.90 3.21
N GLY A 166 11.88 -6.66 2.53
CA GLY A 166 11.89 -6.76 1.07
C GLY A 166 10.62 -7.39 0.52
N GLY A 167 10.11 -8.44 1.17
CA GLY A 167 8.83 -9.04 0.84
C GLY A 167 7.66 -8.06 0.96
N ILE A 168 7.64 -7.25 2.03
CA ILE A 168 6.66 -6.17 2.20
C ILE A 168 6.77 -5.17 1.04
N ALA A 169 7.98 -4.70 0.71
CA ALA A 169 8.17 -3.76 -0.40
C ALA A 169 7.77 -4.33 -1.78
N LEU A 170 7.90 -5.65 -1.98
CA LEU A 170 7.44 -6.32 -3.20
C LEU A 170 5.91 -6.39 -3.29
N LEU A 171 5.20 -6.42 -2.17
CA LEU A 171 3.73 -6.42 -2.18
C LEU A 171 3.16 -5.12 -2.75
N LEU A 172 3.85 -3.98 -2.60
CA LEU A 172 3.47 -2.74 -3.30
C LEU A 172 3.48 -2.93 -4.82
N LEU A 173 4.52 -3.58 -5.35
CA LEU A 173 4.59 -3.87 -6.79
C LEU A 173 3.43 -4.75 -7.21
N ILE A 174 3.13 -5.81 -6.45
CA ILE A 174 2.03 -6.74 -6.76
C ILE A 174 0.69 -5.99 -6.73
N GLY A 175 0.44 -5.16 -5.73
CA GLY A 175 -0.77 -4.32 -5.64
C GLY A 175 -0.89 -3.34 -6.82
N ALA A 176 0.20 -2.65 -7.15
CA ALA A 176 0.24 -1.68 -8.23
C ALA A 176 0.03 -2.33 -9.61
N PHE A 177 0.73 -3.43 -9.89
CA PHE A 177 0.56 -4.16 -11.16
C PHE A 177 -0.81 -4.81 -11.27
N GLY A 178 -1.32 -5.39 -10.17
CA GLY A 178 -2.66 -5.98 -10.13
C GLY A 178 -3.75 -4.95 -10.43
N ALA A 179 -3.68 -3.78 -9.79
CA ALA A 179 -4.62 -2.70 -10.03
C ALA A 179 -4.51 -2.14 -11.46
N ALA A 180 -3.30 -1.91 -11.96
CA ALA A 180 -3.09 -1.43 -13.34
C ALA A 180 -3.68 -2.39 -14.36
N PHE A 181 -3.54 -3.71 -14.16
CA PHE A 181 -4.11 -4.73 -15.03
C PHE A 181 -5.65 -4.72 -14.99
N LEU A 182 -6.25 -4.69 -13.79
CA LEU A 182 -7.70 -4.68 -13.61
C LEU A 182 -8.34 -3.41 -14.18
N LEU A 183 -7.70 -2.24 -13.99
CA LEU A 183 -8.19 -0.96 -14.52
C LEU A 183 -8.11 -0.92 -16.05
N ALA A 184 -7.08 -1.52 -16.66
CA ALA A 184 -6.96 -1.63 -18.09
C ALA A 184 -8.09 -2.47 -18.71
N ASP A 185 -8.41 -3.63 -18.11
CA ASP A 185 -9.51 -4.51 -18.56
C ASP A 185 -10.88 -3.82 -18.46
N ALA A 186 -11.12 -3.09 -17.35
CA ALA A 186 -12.35 -2.34 -17.15
C ALA A 186 -12.55 -1.24 -18.20
N SER A 187 -11.48 -0.54 -18.61
CA SER A 187 -11.54 0.48 -19.65
C SER A 187 -11.84 -0.11 -21.03
N GLU A 188 -11.25 -1.25 -21.39
CA GLU A 188 -11.54 -1.93 -22.66
C GLU A 188 -12.98 -2.48 -22.70
N ALA A 189 -13.48 -3.02 -21.58
CA ALA A 189 -14.85 -3.51 -21.48
C ALA A 189 -15.86 -2.36 -21.68
N SER A 190 -15.60 -1.19 -21.10
CA SER A 190 -16.45 0.00 -21.28
C SER A 190 -16.45 0.51 -22.72
N LEU A 191 -15.31 0.54 -23.40
CA LEU A 191 -15.20 0.93 -24.80
C LEU A 191 -15.92 -0.06 -25.74
N ARG A 192 -15.83 -1.36 -25.48
CA ARG A 192 -16.53 -2.39 -26.24
C ARG A 192 -18.05 -2.27 -26.08
N SER A 193 -18.55 -2.03 -24.87
CA SER A 193 -19.98 -1.82 -24.63
C SER A 193 -20.52 -0.59 -25.37
N PHE A 194 -19.74 0.51 -25.39
CA PHE A 194 -20.08 1.72 -26.10
C PHE A 194 -20.08 1.53 -27.61
N SER A 195 -19.11 0.80 -28.16
CA SER A 195 -19.03 0.53 -29.61
C SER A 195 -20.17 -0.38 -30.11
N LEU A 196 -20.68 -1.27 -29.25
CA LEU A 196 -21.82 -2.14 -29.56
C LEU A 196 -23.17 -1.42 -29.46
N SER A 197 -23.26 -0.33 -28.69
CA SER A 197 -24.46 0.48 -28.53
C SER A 197 -24.60 1.62 -29.57
N ALA A 198 -23.55 1.89 -30.36
CA ALA A 198 -23.59 2.92 -31.40
C ALA A 198 -24.51 2.49 -32.56
N PRO A 199 -25.52 3.27 -32.94
CA PRO A 199 -26.40 2.95 -34.06
C PRO A 199 -25.58 2.90 -35.34
N ARG A 200 -25.64 1.78 -36.07
CA ARG A 200 -25.09 1.65 -37.42
C ARG A 200 -25.86 2.64 -38.33
N ARG A 201 -25.21 3.71 -38.72
CA ARG A 201 -25.69 4.56 -39.81
C ARG A 201 -25.20 4.05 -41.13
#